data_d9f2fceadc5eacc1035e4d00c4b5bd8b
#
_entry.id   d9f2fceadc5eacc1035e4d00c4b5bd8b
#
_cell.length_a   1.000
_cell.length_b   1.000
_cell.length_c   1.000
_cell.angle_alpha   90.00
_cell.angle_beta   90.00
_cell.angle_gamma   90.00
#
_symmetry.space_group_name_H-M   'P 1'
#
loop_
_entity.id
_entity.type
_entity.pdbx_description
1 polymer ?
#
loop_
_entity_poly.entity_id
_entity_poly.type
_entity_poly.pdbx_seq_one_letter_code
_entity_poly.pdbx_strand_id
1 'polypeptide(L)'
;TALYFWEHYPSRKYLKGKSVEDLRAELVPVSHNKCSTKTCEKILDAVASDKVKNNAYQDARDMVTLSIVSDLQHYDSQLTEVDKMLEQMYKMLGCTLTTIPGVNVITAAKILAEIGDIKRFSNANKLAQFAGIAPLHLSSSGKGKDVATKQGNRRLQATIYFLAIQMVQLSSKGTPRNSVVRAYYERRKAEG
;
A
#
# COMPACT_ATOMS: atom_id res chain seq x y z
N THR A 1 15.83 -3.78 1.01
CA THR A 1 16.55 -4.71 1.91
C THR A 1 16.21 -6.16 1.61
N ALA A 2 14.91 -6.56 1.59
CA ALA A 2 14.53 -7.96 1.36
C ALA A 2 14.97 -8.46 -0.03
N LEU A 3 14.71 -7.70 -1.11
CA LEU A 3 15.15 -8.07 -2.47
C LEU A 3 16.66 -8.22 -2.55
N TYR A 4 17.42 -7.26 -2.00
CA TYR A 4 18.88 -7.37 -1.90
C TYR A 4 19.33 -8.63 -1.19
N PHE A 5 18.66 -8.97 -0.07
CA PHE A 5 18.98 -10.17 0.69
C PHE A 5 18.77 -11.43 -0.15
N TRP A 6 17.63 -11.60 -0.80
CA TRP A 6 17.34 -12.77 -1.62
C TRP A 6 18.15 -12.84 -2.91
N GLU A 7 18.60 -11.71 -3.43
CA GLU A 7 19.53 -11.65 -4.58
C GLU A 7 20.91 -12.21 -4.22
N HIS A 8 21.42 -11.86 -3.03
CA HIS A 8 22.78 -12.29 -2.61
C HIS A 8 22.77 -13.60 -1.84
N TYR A 9 21.65 -13.95 -1.21
CA TYR A 9 21.48 -15.13 -0.37
C TYR A 9 20.22 -15.91 -0.74
N PRO A 10 20.13 -16.46 -1.98
CA PRO A 10 18.94 -17.19 -2.40
C PRO A 10 18.74 -18.51 -1.64
N SER A 11 19.76 -18.99 -0.92
CA SER A 11 19.66 -20.13 -0.01
C SER A 11 20.72 -20.05 1.10
N ARG A 12 20.55 -20.91 2.10
CA ARG A 12 21.47 -21.01 3.25
C ARG A 12 22.94 -21.27 2.88
N LYS A 13 23.23 -21.90 1.73
CA LYS A 13 24.61 -22.19 1.31
C LYS A 13 25.44 -20.91 1.16
N TYR A 14 24.81 -19.78 0.82
CA TYR A 14 25.47 -18.48 0.66
C TYR A 14 25.71 -17.76 1.98
N LEU A 15 25.00 -18.16 3.05
CA LEU A 15 25.21 -17.65 4.40
C LEU A 15 26.17 -18.49 5.24
N LYS A 16 26.53 -19.68 4.75
CA LYS A 16 27.41 -20.60 5.47
C LYS A 16 28.80 -19.99 5.65
N GLY A 17 29.23 -19.90 6.91
CA GLY A 17 30.54 -19.33 7.28
C GLY A 17 30.59 -17.80 7.38
N LYS A 18 29.46 -17.08 7.16
CA LYS A 18 29.39 -15.64 7.41
C LYS A 18 29.30 -15.36 8.90
N SER A 19 29.99 -14.31 9.34
CA SER A 19 29.85 -13.78 10.70
C SER A 19 28.66 -12.81 10.79
N VAL A 20 28.24 -12.50 12.02
CA VAL A 20 27.19 -11.49 12.27
C VAL A 20 27.64 -10.12 11.78
N GLU A 21 28.91 -9.81 11.96
CA GLU A 21 29.55 -8.55 11.57
C GLU A 21 29.56 -8.40 10.04
N ASP A 22 29.93 -9.43 9.29
CA ASP A 22 29.94 -9.42 7.82
C ASP A 22 28.54 -9.20 7.27
N LEU A 23 27.57 -9.99 7.74
CA LEU A 23 26.19 -9.90 7.30
C LEU A 23 25.59 -8.51 7.62
N ARG A 24 25.93 -7.96 8.79
CA ARG A 24 25.49 -6.64 9.19
C ARG A 24 26.12 -5.54 8.34
N ALA A 25 27.42 -5.64 8.03
CA ALA A 25 28.10 -4.67 7.17
C ALA A 25 27.46 -4.57 5.78
N GLU A 26 26.99 -5.69 5.24
CA GLU A 26 26.31 -5.73 3.94
C GLU A 26 24.84 -5.26 3.99
N LEU A 27 24.12 -5.55 5.09
CA LEU A 27 22.70 -5.23 5.17
C LEU A 27 22.39 -3.83 5.72
N VAL A 28 23.27 -3.24 6.53
CA VAL A 28 23.05 -1.89 7.09
C VAL A 28 22.88 -0.82 6.02
N PRO A 29 23.74 -0.71 4.98
CA PRO A 29 23.59 0.30 3.95
C PRO A 29 22.25 0.21 3.21
N VAL A 30 21.83 -1.02 2.83
CA VAL A 30 20.61 -1.26 2.05
C VAL A 30 19.33 -1.27 2.89
N SER A 31 19.47 -1.29 4.22
CA SER A 31 18.35 -1.21 5.16
C SER A 31 18.11 0.18 5.74
N HIS A 32 18.85 1.20 5.28
CA HIS A 32 18.83 2.54 5.89
C HIS A 32 19.07 2.48 7.41
N ASN A 33 20.08 1.75 7.83
CA ASN A 33 20.45 1.51 9.23
C ASN A 33 19.37 0.81 10.10
N LYS A 34 18.40 0.13 9.49
CA LYS A 34 17.35 -0.58 10.23
C LYS A 34 17.68 -2.04 10.53
N CYS A 35 18.73 -2.61 9.91
CA CYS A 35 19.17 -3.96 10.19
C CYS A 35 19.99 -3.99 11.50
N SER A 36 19.40 -4.51 12.58
CA SER A 36 20.08 -4.63 13.87
C SER A 36 20.95 -5.88 13.93
N THR A 37 21.97 -5.88 14.81
CA THR A 37 22.79 -7.06 15.15
C THR A 37 21.91 -8.26 15.50
N LYS A 38 20.89 -8.04 16.33
CA LYS A 38 19.92 -9.08 16.72
C LYS A 38 19.15 -9.69 15.52
N THR A 39 18.94 -8.91 14.45
CA THR A 39 18.31 -9.42 13.21
C THR A 39 19.27 -10.34 12.46
N CYS A 40 20.55 -9.96 12.35
CA CYS A 40 21.58 -10.78 11.72
C CYS A 40 21.83 -12.10 12.52
N GLU A 41 21.87 -12.01 13.84
CA GLU A 41 21.97 -13.20 14.72
C GLU A 41 20.81 -14.17 14.45
N LYS A 42 19.56 -13.69 14.45
CA LYS A 42 18.39 -14.52 14.17
C LYS A 42 18.43 -15.20 12.79
N ILE A 43 18.95 -14.51 11.77
CA ILE A 43 19.11 -15.08 10.43
C ILE A 43 20.12 -16.22 10.47
N LEU A 44 21.30 -15.99 11.07
CA LEU A 44 22.35 -17.01 11.14
C LEU A 44 21.97 -18.18 12.04
N ASP A 45 21.28 -17.94 13.15
CA ASP A 45 20.74 -18.99 14.02
C ASP A 45 19.72 -19.86 13.29
N ALA A 46 18.83 -19.24 12.51
CA ALA A 46 17.87 -19.98 11.67
C ALA A 46 18.58 -20.87 10.65
N VAL A 47 19.66 -20.37 10.03
CA VAL A 47 20.49 -21.15 9.08
C VAL A 47 21.24 -22.29 9.79
N ALA A 48 21.76 -22.05 11.01
CA ALA A 48 22.48 -23.04 11.80
C ALA A 48 21.56 -24.15 12.35
N SER A 49 20.34 -23.77 12.75
CA SER A 49 19.36 -24.70 13.32
C SER A 49 18.65 -25.57 12.27
N ASP A 50 18.76 -25.21 10.99
CA ASP A 50 18.12 -25.95 9.91
C ASP A 50 18.80 -27.32 9.67
N LYS A 51 18.10 -28.38 10.08
CA LYS A 51 18.53 -29.78 9.96
C LYS A 51 18.28 -30.37 8.57
N VAL A 52 17.68 -29.62 7.65
CA VAL A 52 17.37 -30.09 6.31
C VAL A 52 18.69 -30.34 5.55
N LYS A 53 18.95 -31.61 5.19
CA LYS A 53 20.08 -31.98 4.35
C LYS A 53 19.96 -31.30 2.98
N ASN A 54 21.09 -31.04 2.32
CA ASN A 54 21.10 -30.48 0.97
C ASN A 54 20.08 -31.20 0.07
N ASN A 55 19.12 -30.40 -0.42
CA ASN A 55 18.13 -30.90 -1.36
C ASN A 55 18.80 -31.04 -2.74
N ALA A 56 18.62 -32.17 -3.42
CA ALA A 56 19.17 -32.41 -4.76
C ALA A 56 18.75 -31.33 -5.79
N TYR A 57 17.65 -30.60 -5.50
CA TYR A 57 17.11 -29.55 -6.37
C TYR A 57 17.39 -28.12 -5.85
N GLN A 58 18.37 -27.93 -4.97
CA GLN A 58 18.61 -26.62 -4.37
C GLN A 58 19.04 -25.57 -5.41
N ASP A 59 19.87 -25.95 -6.37
CA ASP A 59 20.31 -25.02 -7.41
C ASP A 59 19.13 -24.56 -8.30
N ALA A 60 18.20 -25.45 -8.61
CA ALA A 60 16.99 -25.09 -9.33
C ALA A 60 16.10 -24.13 -8.52
N ARG A 61 15.99 -24.33 -7.20
CA ARG A 61 15.28 -23.40 -6.31
C ARG A 61 15.95 -22.04 -6.21
N ASP A 62 17.29 -22.02 -6.12
CA ASP A 62 18.07 -20.79 -6.11
C ASP A 62 17.83 -20.01 -7.41
N MET A 63 17.84 -20.69 -8.55
CA MET A 63 17.55 -20.08 -9.86
C MET A 63 16.15 -19.47 -9.91
N VAL A 64 15.13 -20.19 -9.42
CA VAL A 64 13.76 -19.66 -9.33
C VAL A 64 13.68 -18.44 -8.40
N THR A 65 14.35 -18.49 -7.24
CA THR A 65 14.40 -17.36 -6.31
C THR A 65 15.01 -16.13 -6.99
N LEU A 66 16.14 -16.28 -7.66
CA LEU A 66 16.80 -15.18 -8.37
C LEU A 66 15.95 -14.63 -9.52
N SER A 67 15.25 -15.50 -10.27
CA SER A 67 14.30 -15.06 -11.30
C SER A 67 13.17 -14.21 -10.72
N ILE A 68 12.56 -14.66 -9.62
CA ILE A 68 11.50 -13.90 -8.94
C ILE A 68 12.03 -12.54 -8.43
N VAL A 69 13.24 -12.50 -7.88
CA VAL A 69 13.85 -11.25 -7.41
C VAL A 69 14.05 -10.28 -8.59
N SER A 70 14.57 -10.79 -9.72
CA SER A 70 14.75 -9.98 -10.93
C SER A 70 13.43 -9.43 -11.46
N ASP A 71 12.37 -10.26 -11.50
CA ASP A 71 11.03 -9.84 -11.91
C ASP A 71 10.47 -8.73 -10.99
N LEU A 72 10.63 -8.90 -9.68
CA LEU A 72 10.18 -7.89 -8.70
C LEU A 72 10.93 -6.57 -8.83
N GLN A 73 12.25 -6.60 -9.07
CA GLN A 73 13.05 -5.40 -9.30
C GLN A 73 12.63 -4.69 -10.60
N HIS A 74 12.37 -5.48 -11.65
CA HIS A 74 11.88 -4.95 -12.91
C HIS A 74 10.51 -4.26 -12.76
N TYR A 75 9.55 -4.90 -12.08
CA TYR A 75 8.24 -4.30 -11.83
C TYR A 75 8.31 -3.05 -10.93
N ASP A 76 9.19 -3.03 -9.94
CA ASP A 76 9.39 -1.85 -9.08
C ASP A 76 9.91 -0.65 -9.89
N SER A 77 10.83 -0.92 -10.82
CA SER A 77 11.32 0.09 -11.77
C SER A 77 10.20 0.61 -12.69
N GLN A 78 9.40 -0.30 -13.27
CA GLN A 78 8.27 0.08 -14.12
C GLN A 78 7.22 0.89 -13.37
N LEU A 79 6.89 0.50 -12.13
CA LEU A 79 5.97 1.25 -11.27
C LEU A 79 6.48 2.66 -10.98
N THR A 80 7.79 2.80 -10.71
CA THR A 80 8.41 4.11 -10.48
C THR A 80 8.30 5.00 -11.72
N GLU A 81 8.45 4.44 -12.91
CA GLU A 81 8.32 5.17 -14.16
C GLU A 81 6.87 5.62 -14.42
N VAL A 82 5.92 4.70 -14.22
CA VAL A 82 4.48 5.01 -14.32
C VAL A 82 4.08 6.10 -13.33
N ASP A 83 4.55 6.03 -12.09
CA ASP A 83 4.26 7.05 -11.08
C ASP A 83 4.78 8.44 -11.49
N LYS A 84 5.99 8.52 -12.07
CA LYS A 84 6.52 9.77 -12.62
C LYS A 84 5.66 10.33 -13.76
N MET A 85 5.22 9.46 -14.67
CA MET A 85 4.33 9.86 -15.77
C MET A 85 2.98 10.37 -15.22
N LEU A 86 2.40 9.69 -14.25
CA LEU A 86 1.16 10.12 -13.59
C LEU A 86 1.32 11.49 -12.91
N GLU A 87 2.45 11.75 -12.24
CA GLU A 87 2.71 13.06 -11.65
C GLU A 87 2.79 14.19 -12.70
N GLN A 88 3.42 13.92 -13.83
CA GLN A 88 3.49 14.90 -14.93
C GLN A 88 2.10 15.17 -15.50
N MET A 89 1.34 14.14 -15.82
CA MET A 89 -0.03 14.29 -16.33
C MET A 89 -0.94 15.02 -15.34
N TYR A 90 -0.84 14.69 -14.05
CA TYR A 90 -1.62 15.33 -12.99
C TYR A 90 -1.34 16.84 -12.91
N LYS A 91 -0.06 17.24 -13.01
CA LYS A 91 0.34 18.66 -13.05
C LYS A 91 -0.27 19.40 -14.24
N MET A 92 -0.30 18.74 -15.40
CA MET A 92 -0.90 19.35 -16.62
C MET A 92 -2.41 19.55 -16.49
N LEU A 93 -3.11 18.71 -15.72
CA LEU A 93 -4.55 18.84 -15.49
C LEU A 93 -4.94 20.00 -14.57
N GLY A 94 -3.99 20.61 -13.86
CA GLY A 94 -4.26 21.69 -12.89
C GLY A 94 -5.21 21.30 -11.76
N CYS A 95 -5.30 20.01 -11.43
CA CYS A 95 -6.21 19.52 -10.43
C CYS A 95 -5.69 19.78 -9.01
N THR A 96 -6.59 20.17 -8.10
CA THR A 96 -6.25 20.55 -6.73
C THR A 96 -6.54 19.45 -5.69
N LEU A 97 -6.91 18.24 -6.08
CA LEU A 97 -7.24 17.16 -5.12
C LEU A 97 -6.11 16.85 -4.13
N THR A 98 -4.86 17.02 -4.53
CA THR A 98 -3.69 16.79 -3.66
C THR A 98 -3.48 17.85 -2.59
N THR A 99 -4.24 18.96 -2.61
CA THR A 99 -4.24 19.92 -1.50
C THR A 99 -4.99 19.40 -0.29
N ILE A 100 -5.79 18.36 -0.47
CA ILE A 100 -6.51 17.69 0.64
C ILE A 100 -5.51 16.82 1.40
N PRO A 101 -5.28 17.07 2.71
CA PRO A 101 -4.36 16.26 3.50
C PRO A 101 -4.71 14.76 3.46
N GLY A 102 -3.75 13.93 3.06
CA GLY A 102 -3.94 12.48 2.90
C GLY A 102 -4.21 12.03 1.46
N VAL A 103 -4.43 12.94 0.51
CA VAL A 103 -4.57 12.61 -0.92
C VAL A 103 -3.22 12.76 -1.62
N ASN A 104 -2.66 11.68 -2.14
CA ASN A 104 -1.48 11.70 -3.00
C ASN A 104 -1.88 11.72 -4.50
N VAL A 105 -0.92 11.94 -5.38
CA VAL A 105 -1.13 12.02 -6.83
C VAL A 105 -1.77 10.74 -7.38
N ILE A 106 -1.33 9.57 -6.93
CA ILE A 106 -1.84 8.28 -7.40
C ILE A 106 -3.33 8.14 -7.03
N THR A 107 -3.70 8.49 -5.79
CA THR A 107 -5.10 8.45 -5.35
C THR A 107 -5.95 9.47 -6.11
N ALA A 108 -5.43 10.69 -6.31
CA ALA A 108 -6.10 11.71 -7.09
C ALA A 108 -6.31 11.27 -8.55
N ALA A 109 -5.30 10.68 -9.18
CA ALA A 109 -5.38 10.17 -10.54
C ALA A 109 -6.43 9.04 -10.67
N LYS A 110 -6.48 8.10 -9.72
CA LYS A 110 -7.52 7.06 -9.67
C LYS A 110 -8.93 7.66 -9.57
N ILE A 111 -9.12 8.66 -8.73
CA ILE A 111 -10.41 9.35 -8.57
C ILE A 111 -10.80 10.05 -9.89
N LEU A 112 -9.88 10.79 -10.48
CA LEU A 112 -10.10 11.49 -11.73
C LEU A 112 -10.42 10.55 -12.90
N ALA A 113 -9.70 9.44 -13.02
CA ALA A 113 -9.92 8.44 -14.05
C ALA A 113 -11.33 7.83 -14.00
N GLU A 114 -11.86 7.61 -12.80
CA GLU A 114 -13.20 7.03 -12.61
C GLU A 114 -14.32 8.08 -12.71
N ILE A 115 -14.05 9.32 -12.29
CA ILE A 115 -15.03 10.42 -12.38
C ILE A 115 -15.14 10.96 -13.81
N GLY A 116 -14.01 11.07 -14.53
CA GLY A 116 -13.96 11.77 -15.82
C GLY A 116 -14.30 13.25 -15.68
N ASP A 117 -15.24 13.75 -16.48
CA ASP A 117 -15.70 15.15 -16.38
C ASP A 117 -16.63 15.33 -15.17
N ILE A 118 -16.18 16.13 -14.21
CA ILE A 118 -16.96 16.46 -12.99
C ILE A 118 -18.25 17.21 -13.32
N LYS A 119 -18.31 17.95 -14.44
CA LYS A 119 -19.49 18.73 -14.85
C LYS A 119 -20.70 17.87 -15.18
N ARG A 120 -20.51 16.56 -15.45
CA ARG A 120 -21.60 15.62 -15.66
C ARG A 120 -22.47 15.38 -14.41
N PHE A 121 -21.98 15.76 -13.24
CA PHE A 121 -22.70 15.64 -11.98
C PHE A 121 -23.25 16.99 -11.55
N SER A 122 -24.58 17.11 -11.45
CA SER A 122 -25.25 18.36 -11.08
C SER A 122 -24.96 18.78 -9.62
N ASN A 123 -24.59 17.85 -8.75
CA ASN A 123 -24.25 18.11 -7.36
C ASN A 123 -23.48 16.94 -6.74
N ALA A 124 -22.95 17.14 -5.51
CA ALA A 124 -22.18 16.14 -4.77
C ALA A 124 -22.97 14.85 -4.49
N ASN A 125 -24.28 14.92 -4.28
CA ASN A 125 -25.11 13.74 -4.03
C ASN A 125 -25.18 12.81 -5.25
N LYS A 126 -25.22 13.36 -6.46
CA LYS A 126 -25.16 12.56 -7.69
C LYS A 126 -23.82 11.87 -7.88
N LEU A 127 -22.74 12.53 -7.52
CA LEU A 127 -21.40 11.91 -7.49
C LEU A 127 -21.34 10.81 -6.42
N ALA A 128 -21.87 11.03 -5.22
CA ALA A 128 -21.91 10.03 -4.16
C ALA A 128 -22.75 8.79 -4.56
N GLN A 129 -23.87 9.00 -5.26
CA GLN A 129 -24.68 7.90 -5.82
C GLN A 129 -23.89 7.14 -6.90
N PHE A 130 -23.23 7.84 -7.81
CA PHE A 130 -22.37 7.23 -8.84
C PHE A 130 -21.22 6.43 -8.21
N ALA A 131 -20.59 6.96 -7.17
CA ALA A 131 -19.55 6.28 -6.42
C ALA A 131 -20.08 5.10 -5.58
N GLY A 132 -21.38 4.95 -5.42
CA GLY A 132 -21.97 3.88 -4.60
C GLY A 132 -21.75 4.05 -3.09
N ILE A 133 -21.54 5.29 -2.63
CA ILE A 133 -21.33 5.61 -1.20
C ILE A 133 -22.54 6.31 -0.55
N ALA A 134 -23.49 6.79 -1.37
CA ALA A 134 -24.73 7.34 -0.83
C ALA A 134 -25.64 6.22 -0.33
N PRO A 135 -26.20 6.32 0.89
CA PRO A 135 -27.16 5.34 1.36
C PRO A 135 -28.46 5.41 0.55
N LEU A 136 -29.09 4.26 0.38
CA LEU A 136 -30.44 4.17 -0.18
C LEU A 136 -31.43 4.30 0.96
N HIS A 137 -32.28 5.33 0.89
CA HIS A 137 -33.39 5.48 1.84
C HIS A 137 -34.57 4.65 1.37
N LEU A 138 -34.77 3.49 2.00
CA LEU A 138 -35.93 2.63 1.75
C LEU A 138 -37.01 2.99 2.77
N SER A 139 -38.06 3.65 2.31
CA SER A 139 -39.21 3.96 3.17
C SER A 139 -40.46 3.24 2.67
N SER A 140 -41.11 2.50 3.55
CA SER A 140 -42.47 1.99 3.39
C SER A 140 -43.30 2.40 4.58
N SER A 141 -44.43 3.07 4.36
CA SER A 141 -45.40 3.47 5.39
C SER A 141 -44.81 4.30 6.55
N GLY A 142 -43.93 5.29 6.23
CA GLY A 142 -43.44 6.25 7.21
C GLY A 142 -42.28 5.79 8.09
N LYS A 143 -41.83 4.54 7.98
CA LYS A 143 -40.63 4.04 8.64
C LYS A 143 -39.53 3.82 7.58
N GLY A 144 -38.59 4.78 7.45
CA GLY A 144 -37.48 4.67 6.53
C GLY A 144 -36.24 4.05 7.21
N LYS A 145 -35.51 3.24 6.46
CA LYS A 145 -34.21 2.69 6.87
C LYS A 145 -33.19 2.97 5.77
N ASP A 146 -32.04 3.52 6.17
CA ASP A 146 -30.91 3.68 5.27
C ASP A 146 -30.19 2.35 5.09
N VAL A 147 -30.03 1.94 3.85
CA VAL A 147 -29.38 0.69 3.47
C VAL A 147 -28.18 1.01 2.57
N ALA A 148 -27.08 0.32 2.78
CA ALA A 148 -25.92 0.45 1.92
C ALA A 148 -26.26 0.04 0.48
N THR A 149 -25.92 0.89 -0.47
CA THR A 149 -26.14 0.59 -1.89
C THR A 149 -25.20 -0.53 -2.36
N LYS A 150 -25.73 -1.41 -3.22
CA LYS A 150 -24.92 -2.41 -3.95
C LYS A 150 -24.59 -1.94 -5.38
N GLN A 151 -25.09 -0.78 -5.79
CA GLN A 151 -24.90 -0.17 -7.11
C GLN A 151 -23.83 0.91 -7.07
N GLY A 152 -23.31 1.29 -8.23
CA GLY A 152 -22.34 2.35 -8.40
C GLY A 152 -21.00 1.87 -8.94
N ASN A 153 -20.07 2.82 -9.13
CA ASN A 153 -18.73 2.54 -9.60
C ASN A 153 -17.87 1.90 -8.47
N ARG A 154 -17.63 0.60 -8.58
CA ARG A 154 -16.92 -0.19 -7.55
C ARG A 154 -15.46 0.23 -7.38
N ARG A 155 -14.80 0.68 -8.45
CA ARG A 155 -13.40 1.13 -8.38
C ARG A 155 -13.30 2.45 -7.64
N LEU A 156 -14.20 3.39 -7.94
CA LEU A 156 -14.28 4.67 -7.22
C LEU A 156 -14.64 4.44 -5.75
N GLN A 157 -15.63 3.59 -5.47
CA GLN A 157 -16.03 3.21 -4.12
C GLN A 157 -14.85 2.68 -3.30
N ALA A 158 -14.10 1.71 -3.85
CA ALA A 158 -12.93 1.14 -3.20
C ALA A 158 -11.85 2.22 -2.95
N THR A 159 -11.58 3.08 -3.94
CA THR A 159 -10.60 4.15 -3.82
C THR A 159 -10.96 5.11 -2.69
N ILE A 160 -12.23 5.56 -2.62
CA ILE A 160 -12.71 6.46 -1.58
C ILE A 160 -12.70 5.78 -0.21
N TYR A 161 -13.07 4.51 -0.14
CA TYR A 161 -13.05 3.74 1.12
C TYR A 161 -11.63 3.62 1.69
N PHE A 162 -10.65 3.22 0.87
CA PHE A 162 -9.25 3.17 1.31
C PHE A 162 -8.71 4.55 1.69
N LEU A 163 -9.07 5.60 0.95
CA LEU A 163 -8.70 6.96 1.28
C LEU A 163 -9.26 7.37 2.64
N ALA A 164 -10.54 7.08 2.93
CA ALA A 164 -11.16 7.37 4.22
C ALA A 164 -10.43 6.66 5.37
N ILE A 165 -10.09 5.37 5.21
CA ILE A 165 -9.28 4.63 6.19
C ILE A 165 -7.94 5.33 6.41
N GLN A 166 -7.22 5.69 5.35
CA GLN A 166 -5.92 6.34 5.45
C GLN A 166 -6.00 7.70 6.15
N MET A 167 -7.08 8.47 5.91
CA MET A 167 -7.27 9.79 6.52
C MET A 167 -7.51 9.71 8.03
N VAL A 168 -8.20 8.66 8.51
CA VAL A 168 -8.46 8.49 9.96
C VAL A 168 -7.32 7.79 10.69
N GLN A 169 -6.39 7.16 9.99
CA GLN A 169 -5.24 6.49 10.62
C GLN A 169 -4.32 7.48 11.33
N LEU A 170 -3.75 7.03 12.45
CA LEU A 170 -2.70 7.74 13.16
C LEU A 170 -1.32 7.28 12.66
N SER A 171 -0.40 8.23 12.57
CA SER A 171 1.02 7.93 12.37
C SER A 171 1.60 7.23 13.61
N SER A 172 2.82 6.71 13.51
CA SER A 172 3.55 6.15 14.67
C SER A 172 3.74 7.16 15.81
N LYS A 173 3.63 8.47 15.51
CA LYS A 173 3.71 9.57 16.50
C LYS A 173 2.34 9.99 17.02
N GLY A 174 1.26 9.26 16.69
CA GLY A 174 -0.11 9.58 17.13
C GLY A 174 -0.78 10.74 16.39
N THR A 175 -0.17 11.30 15.33
CA THR A 175 -0.75 12.38 14.54
C THR A 175 -1.62 11.83 13.41
N PRO A 176 -2.87 12.32 13.21
CA PRO A 176 -3.72 11.89 12.10
C PRO A 176 -3.23 12.48 10.78
N ARG A 177 -3.42 11.73 9.68
CA ARG A 177 -3.12 12.26 8.33
C ARG A 177 -4.06 13.40 7.94
N ASN A 178 -5.29 13.37 8.42
CA ASN A 178 -6.26 14.43 8.23
C ASN A 178 -7.03 14.65 9.55
N SER A 179 -6.75 15.76 10.22
CA SER A 179 -7.33 16.07 11.53
C SER A 179 -8.85 16.29 11.48
N VAL A 180 -9.36 16.88 10.41
CA VAL A 180 -10.79 17.16 10.23
C VAL A 180 -11.58 15.85 10.08
N VAL A 181 -11.10 14.97 9.17
CA VAL A 181 -11.75 13.67 8.95
C VAL A 181 -11.65 12.80 10.20
N ARG A 182 -10.53 12.84 10.91
CA ARG A 182 -10.35 12.11 12.16
C ARG A 182 -11.31 12.60 13.25
N ALA A 183 -11.45 13.91 13.44
CA ALA A 183 -12.38 14.48 14.42
C ALA A 183 -13.83 14.09 14.10
N TYR A 184 -14.21 14.11 12.83
CA TYR A 184 -15.52 13.63 12.39
C TYR A 184 -15.75 12.17 12.74
N TYR A 185 -14.76 11.30 12.44
CA TYR A 185 -14.82 9.88 12.76
C TYR A 185 -14.99 9.62 14.26
N GLU A 186 -14.20 10.28 15.11
CA GLU A 186 -14.27 10.10 16.56
C GLU A 186 -15.62 10.55 17.12
N ARG A 187 -16.15 11.67 16.61
CA ARG A 187 -17.50 12.13 16.98
C ARG A 187 -18.55 11.08 16.62
N ARG A 188 -18.56 10.60 15.38
CA ARG A 188 -19.54 9.59 14.94
C ARG A 188 -19.42 8.28 15.71
N LYS A 189 -18.21 7.88 16.05
CA LYS A 189 -17.95 6.70 16.87
C LYS A 189 -18.48 6.85 18.32
N ALA A 190 -18.48 8.06 18.86
CA ALA A 190 -19.01 8.35 20.19
C ALA A 190 -20.55 8.42 20.21
N GLU A 191 -21.16 8.76 19.07
CA GLU A 191 -22.62 8.81 18.90
C GLU A 191 -23.27 7.41 18.75
N GLY A 192 -22.48 6.34 18.46
CA GLY A 192 -22.95 4.94 18.26
C GLY A 192 -22.78 4.52 16.82
#